data_f764c23918e84bfd8057b6ae08b3cf5f
#
_entry.id   f764c23918e84bfd8057b6ae08b3cf5f
#
_cell.length_a   1.000
_cell.length_b   1.000
_cell.length_c   1.000
_cell.angle_alpha   90.00
_cell.angle_beta   90.00
_cell.angle_gamma   90.00
#
_symmetry.space_group_name_H-M   'P 1'
#
loop_
_entity.id
_entity.type
_entity.pdbx_description
1 polymer ?
#
loop_
_entity_poly.entity_id
_entity_poly.type
_entity_poly.pdbx_seq_one_letter_code
_entity_poly.pdbx_strand_id
1 'polypeptide(L)'
;MSKGTSSFGKRHTKTHTLCRRCGNRSFHKQKHTCAQCGYPAAKIRSFNWSEKGQRRKTTGTGRMAHLKEVQRRFKNGFREGSQAKKQVAASA
;
A
#
# COMPACT_ATOMS: atom_id res chain seq x y z
N MET A 1 12.10 43.45 9.47
CA MET A 1 11.13 42.53 8.87
C MET A 1 11.23 41.17 9.52
N SER A 2 10.12 40.75 10.07
CA SER A 2 10.12 39.50 10.83
C SER A 2 10.02 38.28 9.90
N LYS A 3 10.88 37.29 10.12
CA LYS A 3 10.87 36.07 9.34
C LYS A 3 10.61 34.87 10.23
N GLY A 4 10.20 35.09 11.44
CA GLY A 4 9.98 34.03 12.39
C GLY A 4 8.52 33.74 12.63
N THR A 5 8.25 33.17 13.79
CA THR A 5 6.93 32.72 14.17
C THR A 5 5.83 33.78 13.96
N SER A 6 6.16 35.01 14.25
CA SER A 6 5.16 36.06 14.17
C SER A 6 4.64 36.30 12.75
N SER A 7 5.45 36.00 11.73
CA SER A 7 5.02 36.15 10.35
C SER A 7 4.37 34.90 9.81
N PHE A 8 4.51 33.77 10.48
CA PHE A 8 3.99 32.50 9.99
C PHE A 8 2.54 32.23 10.35
N GLY A 9 1.98 33.06 11.18
CA GLY A 9 0.62 32.84 11.63
C GLY A 9 -0.44 32.94 10.54
N LYS A 10 -0.10 33.55 9.43
CA LYS A 10 -1.04 33.71 8.32
C LYS A 10 -0.97 32.57 7.30
N ARG A 11 -0.17 31.57 7.58
CA ARG A 11 0.00 30.46 6.64
C ARG A 11 -1.09 29.43 6.86
N HIS A 12 -2.09 29.48 6.03
CA HIS A 12 -3.21 28.55 6.10
C HIS A 12 -3.39 27.75 4.84
N THR A 13 -2.60 28.06 3.81
CA THR A 13 -2.71 27.36 2.54
C THR A 13 -2.02 26.02 2.62
N LYS A 14 -2.68 25.01 2.12
CA LYS A 14 -2.11 23.66 2.08
C LYS A 14 -1.65 23.34 0.68
N THR A 15 -0.44 22.83 0.56
CA THR A 15 0.10 22.38 -0.72
C THR A 15 -0.35 20.96 -1.01
N HIS A 16 -0.50 20.16 0.03
CA HIS A 16 -0.87 18.76 -0.10
C HIS A 16 -2.13 18.44 0.67
N THR A 17 -2.90 17.51 0.16
CA THR A 17 -4.10 17.03 0.83
C THR A 17 -3.98 15.51 0.97
N LEU A 18 -5.05 14.89 1.45
CA LEU A 18 -5.05 13.45 1.67
C LEU A 18 -5.08 12.70 0.34
N CYS A 19 -4.23 11.72 0.21
CA CYS A 19 -4.18 10.89 -0.98
C CYS A 19 -5.21 9.77 -0.84
N ARG A 20 -6.03 9.58 -1.87
CA ARG A 20 -7.06 8.54 -1.81
C ARG A 20 -6.49 7.13 -1.86
N ARG A 21 -5.25 6.98 -2.29
CA ARG A 21 -4.66 5.65 -2.38
C ARG A 21 -3.86 5.27 -1.13
N CYS A 22 -3.01 6.16 -0.63
CA CYS A 22 -2.18 5.84 0.53
C CYS A 22 -2.68 6.46 1.84
N GLY A 23 -3.62 7.38 1.77
CA GLY A 23 -4.19 7.98 2.97
C GLY A 23 -3.37 9.03 3.66
N ASN A 24 -2.17 9.28 3.21
CA ASN A 24 -1.31 10.29 3.83
C ASN A 24 -1.50 11.64 3.17
N ARG A 25 -1.21 12.70 3.90
CA ARG A 25 -1.36 14.05 3.35
C ARG A 25 -0.16 14.40 2.49
N SER A 26 -0.08 13.77 1.35
CA SER A 26 1.03 13.96 0.40
C SER A 26 0.56 14.19 -1.02
N PHE A 27 -0.73 14.29 -1.24
CA PHE A 27 -1.26 14.52 -2.58
C PHE A 27 -1.13 15.99 -2.94
N HIS A 28 -0.31 16.29 -3.91
CA HIS A 28 -0.09 17.66 -4.35
C HIS A 28 -1.32 18.17 -5.10
N LYS A 29 -1.92 19.21 -4.58
CA LYS A 29 -3.19 19.71 -5.13
C LYS A 29 -3.07 20.21 -6.57
N GLN A 30 -2.00 20.88 -6.89
CA GLN A 30 -1.83 21.47 -8.21
C GLN A 30 -1.31 20.46 -9.22
N LYS A 31 -0.42 19.58 -8.80
CA LYS A 31 0.13 18.58 -9.71
C LYS A 31 -0.75 17.35 -9.83
N HIS A 32 -1.65 17.16 -8.89
CA HIS A 32 -2.54 16.01 -8.85
C HIS A 32 -1.77 14.70 -8.78
N THR A 33 -0.67 14.72 -8.05
CA THR A 33 0.13 13.51 -7.82
C THR A 33 0.49 13.44 -6.36
N CYS A 34 0.65 12.23 -5.86
CA CYS A 34 1.03 12.02 -4.48
C CYS A 34 2.55 11.93 -4.38
N ALA A 35 3.11 12.68 -3.43
CA ALA A 35 4.56 12.69 -3.25
C ALA A 35 5.04 11.41 -2.57
N GLN A 36 4.17 10.71 -1.87
CA GLN A 36 4.57 9.52 -1.14
C GLN A 36 4.39 8.24 -1.95
N CYS A 37 3.23 8.04 -2.55
CA CYS A 37 2.95 6.80 -3.27
C CYS A 37 2.97 6.94 -4.78
N GLY A 38 2.94 8.16 -5.28
CA GLY A 38 2.99 8.39 -6.73
C GLY A 38 1.65 8.33 -7.43
N TYR A 39 0.54 8.22 -6.68
CA TYR A 39 -0.77 8.22 -7.29
C TYR A 39 -0.92 9.44 -8.24
N PRO A 40 -1.48 9.33 -9.44
CA PRO A 40 -2.24 8.20 -9.98
C PRO A 40 -1.40 7.19 -10.78
N ALA A 41 -0.10 7.19 -10.63
CA ALA A 41 0.72 6.19 -11.32
C ALA A 41 0.28 4.79 -10.90
N ALA A 42 0.29 3.87 -11.85
CA ALA A 42 -0.18 2.52 -11.58
C ALA A 42 0.68 1.82 -10.53
N LYS A 43 1.98 2.03 -10.62
CA LYS A 43 2.89 1.42 -9.66
C LYS A 43 3.08 2.32 -8.45
N ILE A 44 3.26 1.70 -7.30
CA ILE A 44 3.55 2.45 -6.09
C ILE A 44 4.97 3.00 -6.18
N ARG A 45 5.11 4.27 -5.82
CA ARG A 45 6.43 4.91 -5.81
C ARG A 45 7.33 4.21 -4.82
N SER A 46 8.45 3.72 -5.28
CA SER A 46 9.41 3.06 -4.41
C SER A 46 10.80 3.18 -5.02
N PHE A 47 11.79 3.31 -4.16
CA PHE A 47 13.17 3.47 -4.59
C PHE A 47 14.08 2.71 -3.66
N ASN A 48 15.09 2.07 -4.22
CA ASN A 48 16.02 1.29 -3.42
C ASN A 48 16.83 2.15 -2.44
N TRP A 49 17.01 3.43 -2.78
CA TRP A 49 17.73 4.32 -1.87
C TRP A 49 16.92 4.65 -0.62
N SER A 50 15.65 4.31 -0.60
CA SER A 50 14.79 4.55 0.56
C SER A 50 14.25 3.24 1.10
N GLU A 51 15.13 2.42 1.63
CA GLU A 51 14.72 1.13 2.19
C GLU A 51 13.75 1.29 3.34
N LYS A 52 13.99 2.31 4.17
CA LYS A 52 13.11 2.58 5.28
C LYS A 52 11.70 2.96 4.81
N GLY A 53 11.63 3.74 3.75
CA GLY A 53 10.35 4.11 3.16
C GLY A 53 9.62 2.91 2.61
N GLN A 54 10.34 1.99 1.99
CA GLN A 54 9.74 0.79 1.46
C GLN A 54 9.18 -0.09 2.56
N ARG A 55 9.92 -0.21 3.66
CA ARG A 55 9.50 -1.07 4.77
C ARG A 55 8.18 -0.63 5.39
N ARG A 56 7.87 0.65 5.27
CA ARG A 56 6.65 1.20 5.86
C ARG A 56 5.40 0.95 5.05
N LYS A 57 5.55 0.62 3.77
CA LYS A 57 4.39 0.55 2.88
C LYS A 57 4.39 -0.62 1.92
N THR A 58 5.30 -1.55 2.10
CA THR A 58 5.37 -2.68 1.18
C THR A 58 4.39 -3.77 1.60
N THR A 59 4.30 -4.79 0.75
CA THR A 59 3.46 -5.95 1.05
C THR A 59 3.85 -6.54 2.39
N GLY A 60 2.88 -6.78 3.21
CA GLY A 60 3.12 -7.33 4.54
C GLY A 60 2.86 -6.32 5.63
N THR A 61 2.76 -5.04 5.31
CA THR A 61 2.48 -4.03 6.32
C THR A 61 0.98 -3.85 6.54
N GLY A 62 0.15 -4.36 5.64
CA GLY A 62 -1.29 -4.28 5.78
C GLY A 62 -1.88 -5.64 6.09
N ARG A 63 -3.16 -5.78 5.80
CA ARG A 63 -3.89 -7.01 6.13
C ARG A 63 -3.52 -8.20 5.26
N MET A 64 -3.05 -7.94 4.05
CA MET A 64 -2.80 -8.98 3.07
C MET A 64 -4.03 -9.88 2.93
N ALA A 65 -5.19 -9.24 2.79
CA ALA A 65 -6.45 -9.97 2.83
C ALA A 65 -6.54 -11.08 1.79
N HIS A 66 -5.91 -10.88 0.66
CA HIS A 66 -5.94 -11.88 -0.40
C HIS A 66 -4.66 -12.72 -0.44
N LEU A 67 -3.51 -12.06 -0.32
CA LEU A 67 -2.23 -12.76 -0.48
C LEU A 67 -1.99 -13.84 0.56
N LYS A 68 -2.48 -13.65 1.77
CA LYS A 68 -2.32 -14.66 2.79
C LYS A 68 -3.07 -15.93 2.43
N GLU A 69 -4.16 -15.79 1.70
CA GLU A 69 -4.88 -16.95 1.22
C GLU A 69 -4.15 -17.63 0.09
N VAL A 70 -3.50 -16.82 -0.75
CA VAL A 70 -2.75 -17.34 -1.88
C VAL A 70 -1.65 -18.27 -1.41
N GLN A 71 -0.92 -17.86 -0.36
CA GLN A 71 0.14 -18.69 0.17
C GLN A 71 -0.39 -20.01 0.72
N ARG A 72 -1.53 -19.96 1.37
CA ARG A 72 -2.15 -21.17 1.91
C ARG A 72 -2.59 -22.08 0.77
N ARG A 73 -3.13 -21.49 -0.29
CA ARG A 73 -3.57 -22.26 -1.45
C ARG A 73 -2.39 -22.87 -2.22
N PHE A 74 -1.25 -22.20 -2.16
CA PHE A 74 -0.05 -22.68 -2.83
C PHE A 74 0.37 -24.04 -2.29
N LYS A 75 0.27 -24.22 -1.00
CA LYS A 75 0.63 -25.50 -0.38
C LYS A 75 -0.21 -26.64 -0.91
N ASN A 76 -1.42 -26.31 -1.33
CA ASN A 76 -2.34 -27.32 -1.88
C ASN A 76 -2.35 -27.33 -3.39
N GLY A 77 -1.42 -26.64 -4.03
CA GLY A 77 -1.31 -26.62 -5.49
C GLY A 77 -2.43 -25.86 -6.17
N PHE A 78 -3.02 -24.89 -5.48
CA PHE A 78 -4.13 -24.10 -6.01
C PHE A 78 -5.33 -24.93 -6.44
N ARG A 79 -5.55 -26.00 -5.71
CA ARG A 79 -6.65 -26.88 -6.00
C ARG A 79 -7.97 -26.20 -5.67
N GLU A 80 -8.81 -25.99 -6.65
CA GLU A 80 -10.09 -25.35 -6.45
C GLU A 80 -11.18 -26.14 -7.13
N GLY A 81 -12.33 -26.18 -6.51
CA GLY A 81 -13.46 -26.88 -7.10
C GLY A 81 -13.36 -28.38 -7.09
N SER A 82 -12.28 -28.88 -6.50
CA SER A 82 -12.11 -30.31 -6.41
C SER A 82 -12.63 -30.81 -5.09
N GLN A 83 -13.18 -31.98 -5.10
CA GLN A 83 -13.55 -32.63 -3.86
C GLN A 83 -12.47 -33.63 -3.50
N ALA A 84 -12.11 -33.63 -2.23
CA ALA A 84 -11.14 -34.60 -1.77
C ALA A 84 -11.80 -35.94 -1.85
N LYS A 85 -11.19 -36.86 -2.60
CA LYS A 85 -11.72 -38.16 -2.64
C LYS A 85 -11.35 -38.87 -1.39
N LYS A 86 -12.32 -39.50 -0.83
CA LYS A 86 -12.05 -40.30 0.30
C LYS A 86 -11.11 -41.35 -0.13
N GLN A 87 -10.06 -41.47 0.61
CA GLN A 87 -9.12 -42.39 0.23
C GLN A 87 -9.59 -43.71 0.54
N VAL A 88 -10.05 -44.24 -0.19
CA VAL A 88 -10.57 -45.39 0.07
C VAL A 88 -9.78 -46.35 -0.05
N ALA A 89 -9.28 -46.02 0.05
CA ALA A 89 -8.90 -46.60 -0.16
C ALA A 89 -8.76 -47.00 -0.11
N ALA A 90 -8.70 -46.49 0.17
CA ALA A 90 -8.83 -46.54 0.21
C ALA A 90 -9.18 -47.14 -0.30
N SER A 91 -9.43 -47.26 -0.59
CA SER A 91 -9.91 -47.66 -0.98
C SER A 91 -9.72 -48.68 -1.27
N ALA A 92 -9.50 -49.01 -1.07
CA ALA A 92 -9.35 -49.86 -1.23
C ALA A 92 -9.31 -50.34 -1.20
#